data_b9c0c5df2d9b223bc378c872a84b9cd7
#
_entry.id   b9c0c5df2d9b223bc378c872a84b9cd7
#
_cell.length_a   1.000
_cell.length_b   1.000
_cell.length_c   1.000
_cell.angle_alpha   90.00
_cell.angle_beta   90.00
_cell.angle_gamma   90.00
#
_symmetry.space_group_name_H-M   'P 1'
#
loop_
_entity.id
_entity.type
_entity.pdbx_description
1 polymer ?
#
loop_
_entity_poly.entity_id
_entity_poly.type
_entity_poly.pdbx_seq_one_letter_code
_entity_poly.pdbx_strand_id
1 'polypeptide(L)'
;LTLALVEAKLKEHRLTPVSRVVREGDRVSFGAFDCEFVAVNHSIPDALAVAVRTSGGTLLHTGDFKMDQLPLDGRLTDLRAFARLGEEGVDLFLTDSTNAEVPGFTTPERDIASAIDKVFRHAERRIIVACFSSHVHRVQQVLDAAEKSGRKVAMIGRSMVRNMGIA
;
A
#
# COMPACT_ATOMS: atom_id res chain seq x y z
N LEU A 1 10.02 1.69 2.94
CA LEU A 1 9.87 0.83 1.76
C LEU A 1 9.41 1.63 0.53
N THR A 2 8.30 2.36 0.61
CA THR A 2 7.71 3.11 -0.51
C THR A 2 8.71 4.08 -1.16
N LEU A 3 9.49 4.85 -0.36
CA LEU A 3 10.52 5.74 -0.90
C LEU A 3 11.55 4.99 -1.74
N ALA A 4 12.05 3.84 -1.28
CA ALA A 4 13.05 3.06 -2.02
C ALA A 4 12.49 2.55 -3.38
N LEU A 5 11.21 2.17 -3.43
CA LEU A 5 10.55 1.80 -4.68
C LEU A 5 10.40 3.00 -5.64
N VAL A 6 10.04 4.17 -5.10
CA VAL A 6 9.93 5.43 -5.87
C VAL A 6 11.30 5.85 -6.40
N GLU A 7 12.34 5.83 -5.57
CA GLU A 7 13.71 6.17 -5.98
C GLU A 7 14.22 5.24 -7.09
N ALA A 8 13.96 3.93 -6.97
CA ALA A 8 14.29 2.98 -8.03
C ALA A 8 13.59 3.33 -9.36
N LYS A 9 12.33 3.78 -9.29
CA LYS A 9 11.58 4.21 -10.48
C LYS A 9 12.08 5.52 -11.06
N LEU A 10 12.36 6.50 -10.22
CA LEU A 10 12.91 7.80 -10.66
C LEU A 10 14.28 7.64 -11.32
N LYS A 11 15.11 6.73 -10.79
CA LYS A 11 16.41 6.40 -11.36
C LYS A 11 16.30 5.82 -12.78
N GLU A 12 15.26 5.03 -13.08
CA GLU A 12 15.00 4.56 -14.46
C GLU A 12 14.80 5.74 -15.42
N HIS A 13 14.21 6.83 -14.94
CA HIS A 13 14.00 8.07 -15.72
C HIS A 13 15.16 9.06 -15.60
N ARG A 14 16.29 8.69 -14.98
CA ARG A 14 17.47 9.55 -14.75
C ARG A 14 17.13 10.80 -13.92
N LEU A 15 16.16 10.71 -13.03
CA LEU A 15 15.79 11.77 -12.13
C LEU A 15 16.42 11.54 -10.75
N THR A 16 16.99 12.62 -10.19
CA THR A 16 17.59 12.61 -8.83
C THR A 16 16.95 13.77 -8.04
N PRO A 17 15.74 13.59 -7.52
CA PRO A 17 15.09 14.62 -6.75
C PRO A 17 15.70 14.72 -5.33
N VAL A 18 15.52 15.88 -4.71
CA VAL A 18 15.65 16.00 -3.26
C VAL A 18 14.45 15.29 -2.64
N SER A 19 14.71 14.26 -1.84
CA SER A 19 13.68 13.46 -1.21
C SER A 19 13.70 13.61 0.31
N ARG A 20 12.53 13.53 0.93
CA ARG A 20 12.35 13.54 2.37
C ARG A 20 11.43 12.37 2.78
N VAL A 21 11.87 11.58 3.73
CA VAL A 21 11.04 10.54 4.33
C VAL A 21 10.03 11.20 5.25
N VAL A 22 8.77 10.82 5.11
CA VAL A 22 7.67 11.23 5.98
C VAL A 22 6.98 9.99 6.56
N ARG A 23 6.33 10.19 7.70
CA ARG A 23 5.55 9.18 8.40
C ARG A 23 4.14 9.68 8.64
N GLU A 24 3.26 8.78 9.06
CA GLU A 24 1.93 9.15 9.53
C GLU A 24 2.01 10.20 10.63
N GLY A 25 1.14 11.20 10.57
CA GLY A 25 1.08 12.32 11.50
C GLY A 25 2.08 13.43 11.21
N ASP A 26 3.07 13.22 10.33
CA ASP A 26 4.01 14.28 9.96
C ASP A 26 3.29 15.42 9.23
N ARG A 27 3.75 16.64 9.51
CA ARG A 27 3.41 17.85 8.75
C ARG A 27 4.66 18.46 8.17
N VAL A 28 4.63 18.77 6.88
CA VAL A 28 5.78 19.30 6.16
C VAL A 28 5.31 20.40 5.21
N SER A 29 5.95 21.57 5.30
CA SER A 29 5.68 22.68 4.40
C SER A 29 6.64 22.63 3.19
N PHE A 30 6.06 22.80 1.99
CA PHE A 30 6.78 22.94 0.72
C PHE A 30 6.36 24.30 0.11
N GLY A 31 7.06 25.35 0.45
CA GLY A 31 6.68 26.71 0.08
C GLY A 31 5.31 27.07 0.66
N ALA A 32 4.33 27.33 -0.20
CA ALA A 32 2.97 27.70 0.20
C ALA A 32 2.06 26.48 0.52
N PHE A 33 2.57 25.27 0.40
CA PHE A 33 1.82 24.04 0.64
C PHE A 33 2.16 23.48 2.02
N ASP A 34 1.16 23.35 2.90
CA ASP A 34 1.29 22.65 4.18
C ASP A 34 0.67 21.26 4.04
N CYS A 35 1.52 20.24 4.08
CA CYS A 35 1.15 18.85 3.83
C CYS A 35 1.13 18.05 5.12
N GLU A 36 0.00 17.39 5.42
CA GLU A 36 -0.17 16.45 6.53
C GLU A 36 -0.37 15.06 5.97
N PHE A 37 0.34 14.07 6.54
CA PHE A 37 0.34 12.69 6.07
C PHE A 37 -0.46 11.79 7.00
N VAL A 38 -1.47 11.12 6.45
CA VAL A 38 -2.43 10.29 7.19
C VAL A 38 -2.28 8.84 6.79
N ALA A 39 -2.23 7.93 7.77
CA ALA A 39 -2.14 6.50 7.50
C ALA A 39 -3.34 5.96 6.73
N VAL A 40 -3.08 5.17 5.68
CA VAL A 40 -4.08 4.37 4.98
C VAL A 40 -3.56 2.95 4.76
N ASN A 41 -4.47 1.99 4.64
CA ASN A 41 -4.10 0.63 4.24
C ASN A 41 -4.02 0.54 2.71
N HIS A 42 -3.05 -0.19 2.23
CA HIS A 42 -2.98 -0.62 0.84
C HIS A 42 -2.16 -1.91 0.72
N SER A 43 -1.95 -2.40 -0.50
CA SER A 43 -1.14 -3.60 -0.79
C SER A 43 0.36 -3.45 -0.51
N ILE A 44 0.80 -2.21 -0.32
CA ILE A 44 2.17 -1.85 0.04
C ILE A 44 2.20 -1.28 1.46
N PRO A 45 3.17 -1.67 2.31
CA PRO A 45 3.40 -1.02 3.60
C PRO A 45 3.67 0.47 3.46
N ASP A 46 3.40 1.24 4.50
CA ASP A 46 3.66 2.69 4.61
C ASP A 46 2.84 3.58 3.66
N ALA A 47 1.68 3.10 3.15
CA ALA A 47 0.79 3.92 2.35
C ALA A 47 0.24 5.12 3.15
N LEU A 48 0.21 6.29 2.53
CA LEU A 48 -0.22 7.54 3.14
C LEU A 48 -1.20 8.29 2.23
N ALA A 49 -2.27 8.81 2.82
CA ALA A 49 -3.02 9.92 2.27
C ALA A 49 -2.31 11.24 2.59
N VAL A 50 -2.60 12.27 1.85
CA VAL A 50 -2.06 13.60 2.08
C VAL A 50 -3.16 14.65 2.08
N ALA A 51 -3.21 15.46 3.15
CA ALA A 51 -3.99 16.68 3.18
C ALA A 51 -3.06 17.85 2.88
N VAL A 52 -3.38 18.61 1.85
CA VAL A 52 -2.59 19.77 1.40
C VAL A 52 -3.39 21.03 1.68
N ARG A 53 -2.87 21.89 2.54
CA ARG A 53 -3.48 23.18 2.88
C ARG A 53 -2.74 24.30 2.18
N THR A 54 -3.49 25.23 1.63
CA THR A 54 -3.01 26.43 0.96
C THR A 54 -3.89 27.62 1.31
N SER A 55 -3.51 28.82 0.89
CA SER A 55 -4.39 30.01 0.99
C SER A 55 -5.68 29.88 0.16
N GLY A 56 -5.73 28.95 -0.81
CA GLY A 56 -6.90 28.71 -1.66
C GLY A 56 -7.83 27.63 -1.13
N GLY A 57 -7.49 26.93 -0.05
CA GLY A 57 -8.30 25.87 0.53
C GLY A 57 -7.50 24.61 0.84
N THR A 58 -8.24 23.59 1.29
CA THR A 58 -7.73 22.29 1.71
C THR A 58 -8.08 21.21 0.67
N LEU A 59 -7.05 20.53 0.15
CA LEU A 59 -7.18 19.35 -0.70
C LEU A 59 -6.85 18.11 0.13
N LEU A 60 -7.66 17.07 0.04
CA LEU A 60 -7.37 15.75 0.63
C LEU A 60 -7.28 14.72 -0.48
N HIS A 61 -6.11 14.09 -0.64
CA HIS A 61 -5.86 13.01 -1.58
C HIS A 61 -5.60 11.72 -0.82
N THR A 62 -6.42 10.69 -1.03
CA THR A 62 -6.29 9.42 -0.30
C THR A 62 -5.08 8.60 -0.70
N GLY A 63 -4.53 8.79 -1.90
CA GLY A 63 -3.73 7.77 -2.54
C GLY A 63 -4.57 6.53 -2.84
N ASP A 64 -3.93 5.45 -3.24
CA ASP A 64 -4.59 4.16 -3.33
C ASP A 64 -4.82 3.62 -1.93
N PHE A 65 -6.02 3.16 -1.63
CA PHE A 65 -6.35 2.63 -0.30
C PHE A 65 -7.32 1.46 -0.33
N LYS A 66 -7.32 0.72 0.75
CA LYS A 66 -8.24 -0.38 1.03
C LYS A 66 -8.74 -0.24 2.46
N MET A 67 -10.04 -0.32 2.68
CA MET A 67 -10.61 -0.33 4.04
C MET A 67 -10.48 -1.73 4.65
N ASP A 68 -9.28 -2.09 5.08
CA ASP A 68 -8.99 -3.36 5.73
C ASP A 68 -8.93 -3.18 7.26
N GLN A 69 -9.81 -3.88 7.97
CA GLN A 69 -9.85 -3.86 9.44
C GLN A 69 -8.98 -4.95 10.08
N LEU A 70 -8.42 -5.87 9.26
CA LEU A 70 -7.55 -6.95 9.69
C LEU A 70 -6.27 -6.98 8.82
N PRO A 71 -5.52 -5.86 8.75
CA PRO A 71 -4.30 -5.81 7.95
C PRO A 71 -3.22 -6.70 8.52
N LEU A 72 -2.33 -7.22 7.67
CA LEU A 72 -1.26 -8.14 8.06
C LEU A 72 -0.21 -7.47 8.95
N ASP A 73 0.07 -6.20 8.71
CA ASP A 73 1.04 -5.40 9.46
C ASP A 73 0.45 -4.73 10.72
N GLY A 74 -0.85 -4.93 10.97
CA GLY A 74 -1.56 -4.33 12.11
C GLY A 74 -1.81 -2.83 11.97
N ARG A 75 -1.43 -2.19 10.86
CA ARG A 75 -1.55 -0.75 10.65
C ARG A 75 -2.91 -0.42 10.05
N LEU A 76 -3.76 0.22 10.84
CA LEU A 76 -5.11 0.63 10.42
C LEU A 76 -5.10 1.99 9.73
N THR A 77 -6.09 2.21 8.86
CA THR A 77 -6.39 3.56 8.35
C THR A 77 -6.77 4.48 9.52
N ASP A 78 -6.14 5.66 9.61
CA ASP A 78 -6.42 6.64 10.66
C ASP A 78 -7.73 7.41 10.38
N LEU A 79 -8.85 6.74 10.68
CA LEU A 79 -10.17 7.33 10.53
C LEU A 79 -10.39 8.56 11.42
N ARG A 80 -9.64 8.70 12.54
CA ARG A 80 -9.74 9.87 13.41
C ARG A 80 -9.17 11.11 12.72
N ALA A 81 -8.03 10.97 12.04
CA ALA A 81 -7.48 12.06 11.24
C ALA A 81 -8.41 12.45 10.10
N PHE A 82 -9.03 11.48 9.41
CA PHE A 82 -10.03 11.77 8.37
C PHE A 82 -11.25 12.50 8.92
N ALA A 83 -11.80 12.08 10.08
CA ALA A 83 -12.91 12.74 10.72
C ALA A 83 -12.56 14.21 11.09
N ARG A 84 -11.39 14.44 11.70
CA ARG A 84 -10.91 15.78 12.03
C ARG A 84 -10.76 16.65 10.78
N LEU A 85 -10.18 16.13 9.70
CA LEU A 85 -10.05 16.85 8.43
C LEU A 85 -11.41 17.20 7.84
N GLY A 86 -12.39 16.31 7.96
CA GLY A 86 -13.76 16.58 7.56
C GLY A 86 -14.44 17.69 8.38
N GLU A 87 -14.16 17.75 9.70
CA GLU A 87 -14.64 18.81 10.59
C GLU A 87 -13.95 20.15 10.30
N GLU A 88 -12.64 20.14 10.00
CA GLU A 88 -11.88 21.34 9.60
C GLU A 88 -12.35 21.90 8.24
N GLY A 89 -12.90 21.07 7.39
CA GLY A 89 -13.36 21.38 6.03
C GLY A 89 -12.35 20.98 4.95
N VAL A 90 -12.86 20.29 3.93
CA VAL A 90 -12.10 19.87 2.75
C VAL A 90 -12.78 20.43 1.50
N ASP A 91 -12.06 21.30 0.78
CA ASP A 91 -12.60 21.96 -0.44
C ASP A 91 -12.54 21.04 -1.66
N LEU A 92 -11.51 20.18 -1.73
CA LEU A 92 -11.35 19.20 -2.81
C LEU A 92 -10.94 17.84 -2.26
N PHE A 93 -11.77 16.84 -2.55
CA PHE A 93 -11.52 15.45 -2.16
C PHE A 93 -11.21 14.60 -3.38
N LEU A 94 -9.97 14.08 -3.46
CA LEU A 94 -9.50 13.16 -4.48
C LEU A 94 -9.35 11.78 -3.86
N THR A 95 -10.20 10.85 -4.26
CA THR A 95 -10.26 9.52 -3.66
C THR A 95 -10.06 8.41 -4.69
N ASP A 96 -9.39 7.33 -4.26
CA ASP A 96 -9.40 6.06 -4.98
C ASP A 96 -10.86 5.56 -5.08
N SER A 97 -11.26 5.21 -6.28
CA SER A 97 -12.59 4.70 -6.60
C SER A 97 -12.55 3.32 -7.27
N THR A 98 -11.45 2.63 -7.19
CA THR A 98 -11.30 1.25 -7.68
C THR A 98 -12.33 0.36 -7.00
N ASN A 99 -13.09 -0.39 -7.80
CA ASN A 99 -14.21 -1.21 -7.35
C ASN A 99 -15.39 -0.46 -6.69
N ALA A 100 -15.52 0.85 -6.87
CA ALA A 100 -16.63 1.62 -6.30
C ALA A 100 -18.02 1.12 -6.76
N GLU A 101 -18.09 0.47 -7.93
CA GLU A 101 -19.31 -0.11 -8.49
C GLU A 101 -19.57 -1.57 -8.03
N VAL A 102 -18.62 -2.18 -7.32
CA VAL A 102 -18.74 -3.58 -6.88
C VAL A 102 -19.44 -3.62 -5.52
N PRO A 103 -20.64 -4.19 -5.42
CA PRO A 103 -21.33 -4.26 -4.14
C PRO A 103 -20.65 -5.21 -3.17
N GLY A 104 -20.75 -4.92 -1.87
CA GLY A 104 -20.23 -5.75 -0.79
C GLY A 104 -18.99 -5.16 -0.11
N PHE A 105 -18.24 -6.02 0.52
CA PHE A 105 -17.04 -5.65 1.29
C PHE A 105 -15.80 -6.34 0.72
N THR A 106 -14.67 -5.65 0.76
CA THR A 106 -13.39 -6.25 0.42
C THR A 106 -12.97 -7.23 1.51
N THR A 107 -12.64 -8.47 1.13
CA THR A 107 -12.12 -9.47 2.05
C THR A 107 -10.83 -8.97 2.70
N PRO A 108 -10.69 -9.04 4.04
CA PRO A 108 -9.47 -8.71 4.73
C PRO A 108 -8.28 -9.52 4.21
N GLU A 109 -7.11 -8.90 4.16
CA GLU A 109 -5.91 -9.56 3.64
C GLU A 109 -5.51 -10.79 4.47
N ARG A 110 -5.77 -10.75 5.78
CA ARG A 110 -5.52 -11.87 6.69
C ARG A 110 -6.29 -13.13 6.30
N ASP A 111 -7.52 -12.99 5.83
CA ASP A 111 -8.40 -14.13 5.52
C ASP A 111 -7.95 -14.89 4.26
N ILE A 112 -7.17 -14.24 3.41
CA ILE A 112 -6.63 -14.83 2.17
C ILE A 112 -5.57 -15.89 2.47
N ALA A 113 -4.86 -15.78 3.59
CA ALA A 113 -3.85 -16.76 3.98
C ALA A 113 -4.40 -18.19 4.03
N SER A 114 -5.63 -18.39 4.51
CA SER A 114 -6.27 -19.70 4.58
C SER A 114 -6.51 -20.32 3.21
N ALA A 115 -6.87 -19.51 2.21
CA ALA A 115 -7.07 -19.96 0.84
C ALA A 115 -5.73 -20.32 0.18
N ILE A 116 -4.68 -19.54 0.41
CA ILE A 116 -3.32 -19.85 -0.04
C ILE A 116 -2.84 -21.16 0.57
N ASP A 117 -2.92 -21.31 1.90
CA ASP A 117 -2.53 -22.54 2.61
C ASP A 117 -3.27 -23.77 2.09
N LYS A 118 -4.57 -23.63 1.76
CA LYS A 118 -5.36 -24.71 1.17
C LYS A 118 -4.81 -25.14 -0.19
N VAL A 119 -4.49 -24.19 -1.07
CA VAL A 119 -3.89 -24.48 -2.38
C VAL A 119 -2.55 -25.18 -2.22
N PHE A 120 -1.69 -24.68 -1.32
CA PHE A 120 -0.36 -25.26 -1.09
C PHE A 120 -0.41 -26.69 -0.54
N ARG A 121 -1.38 -27.01 0.31
CA ARG A 121 -1.57 -28.37 0.88
C ARG A 121 -2.07 -29.39 -0.14
N HIS A 122 -2.91 -28.97 -1.10
CA HIS A 122 -3.53 -29.89 -2.03
C HIS A 122 -2.77 -30.00 -3.37
N ALA A 123 -1.86 -29.09 -3.65
CA ALA A 123 -1.12 -29.10 -4.89
C ALA A 123 -0.03 -30.18 -4.89
N GLU A 124 -0.18 -31.20 -5.72
CA GLU A 124 0.82 -32.28 -5.88
C GLU A 124 2.03 -31.83 -6.70
N ARG A 125 1.88 -30.83 -7.54
CA ARG A 125 2.91 -30.38 -8.50
C ARG A 125 3.24 -28.91 -8.26
N ARG A 126 3.81 -28.26 -9.29
CA ARG A 126 4.20 -26.85 -9.28
C ARG A 126 2.98 -25.95 -9.09
N ILE A 127 3.14 -24.94 -8.24
CA ILE A 127 2.18 -23.86 -8.05
C ILE A 127 2.70 -22.63 -8.80
N ILE A 128 1.82 -21.98 -9.54
CA ILE A 128 2.11 -20.70 -10.21
C ILE A 128 1.20 -19.66 -9.57
N VAL A 129 1.80 -18.62 -9.02
CA VAL A 129 1.08 -17.50 -8.41
C VAL A 129 1.31 -16.25 -9.26
N ALA A 130 0.22 -15.61 -9.70
CA ALA A 130 0.26 -14.33 -10.39
C ALA A 130 -0.27 -13.24 -9.45
N CYS A 131 0.53 -12.21 -9.22
CA CYS A 131 0.13 -11.05 -8.43
C CYS A 131 0.93 -9.80 -8.89
N PHE A 132 0.48 -8.63 -8.47
CA PHE A 132 1.25 -7.41 -8.68
C PHE A 132 2.56 -7.45 -7.90
N SER A 133 3.63 -7.01 -8.52
CA SER A 133 4.96 -6.98 -7.90
C SER A 133 5.08 -5.99 -6.74
N SER A 134 4.14 -5.06 -6.62
CA SER A 134 4.02 -4.11 -5.50
C SER A 134 3.20 -4.65 -4.34
N HIS A 135 2.53 -5.80 -4.50
CA HIS A 135 1.70 -6.41 -3.46
C HIS A 135 2.54 -7.21 -2.46
N VAL A 136 3.35 -6.49 -1.68
CA VAL A 136 4.36 -7.07 -0.77
C VAL A 136 3.72 -8.04 0.23
N HIS A 137 2.60 -7.66 0.84
CA HIS A 137 1.88 -8.51 1.80
C HIS A 137 1.44 -9.84 1.21
N ARG A 138 0.97 -9.85 -0.05
CA ARG A 138 0.57 -11.09 -0.73
C ARG A 138 1.76 -11.99 -1.01
N VAL A 139 2.89 -11.40 -1.43
CA VAL A 139 4.11 -12.17 -1.67
C VAL A 139 4.59 -12.79 -0.36
N GLN A 140 4.55 -12.05 0.76
CA GLN A 140 4.89 -12.59 2.07
C GLN A 140 4.02 -13.80 2.44
N GLN A 141 2.70 -13.74 2.26
CA GLN A 141 1.81 -14.88 2.51
C GLN A 141 2.15 -16.10 1.66
N VAL A 142 2.56 -15.89 0.40
CA VAL A 142 2.98 -16.97 -0.49
C VAL A 142 4.30 -17.58 -0.02
N LEU A 143 5.26 -16.76 0.43
CA LEU A 143 6.52 -17.24 0.99
C LEU A 143 6.30 -18.07 2.26
N ASP A 144 5.46 -17.59 3.16
CA ASP A 144 5.11 -18.29 4.41
C ASP A 144 4.44 -19.65 4.13
N ALA A 145 3.53 -19.70 3.15
CA ALA A 145 2.87 -20.94 2.76
C ALA A 145 3.85 -21.92 2.07
N ALA A 146 4.78 -21.40 1.28
CA ALA A 146 5.82 -22.20 0.64
C ALA A 146 6.77 -22.81 1.68
N GLU A 147 7.21 -22.03 2.66
CA GLU A 147 8.06 -22.49 3.77
C GLU A 147 7.37 -23.60 4.56
N LYS A 148 6.13 -23.38 5.02
CA LYS A 148 5.32 -24.38 5.72
C LYS A 148 5.16 -25.69 4.96
N SER A 149 5.15 -25.62 3.62
CA SER A 149 4.98 -26.77 2.72
C SER A 149 6.31 -27.38 2.23
N GLY A 150 7.46 -26.88 2.70
CA GLY A 150 8.79 -27.30 2.25
C GLY A 150 9.07 -27.04 0.77
N ARG A 151 8.40 -26.05 0.17
CA ARG A 151 8.52 -25.73 -1.25
C ARG A 151 9.53 -24.62 -1.49
N LYS A 152 10.27 -24.72 -2.59
CA LYS A 152 11.15 -23.65 -3.07
C LYS A 152 10.35 -22.63 -3.87
N VAL A 153 10.69 -21.35 -3.72
CA VAL A 153 10.07 -20.24 -4.46
C VAL A 153 11.07 -19.67 -5.46
N ALA A 154 10.59 -19.40 -6.68
CA ALA A 154 11.32 -18.68 -7.69
C ALA A 154 10.51 -17.44 -8.09
N MET A 155 11.13 -16.27 -8.01
CA MET A 155 10.56 -15.00 -8.45
C MET A 155 10.83 -14.81 -9.93
N ILE A 156 9.77 -14.48 -10.69
CA ILE A 156 9.86 -14.29 -12.15
C ILE A 156 9.30 -12.91 -12.50
N GLY A 157 10.00 -12.21 -13.38
CA GLY A 157 9.67 -10.86 -13.84
C GLY A 157 10.57 -9.79 -13.21
N ARG A 158 11.04 -8.86 -14.04
CA ARG A 158 12.00 -7.80 -13.63
C ARG A 158 11.51 -6.98 -12.44
N SER A 159 10.25 -6.55 -12.47
CA SER A 159 9.66 -5.77 -11.37
C SER A 159 9.50 -6.59 -10.10
N MET A 160 9.13 -7.88 -10.21
CA MET A 160 9.00 -8.77 -9.05
C MET A 160 10.36 -8.95 -8.34
N VAL A 161 11.39 -9.31 -9.09
CA VAL A 161 12.74 -9.51 -8.55
C VAL A 161 13.27 -8.22 -7.91
N ARG A 162 13.10 -7.08 -8.58
CA ARG A 162 13.54 -5.79 -8.05
C ARG A 162 12.81 -5.41 -6.77
N ASN A 163 11.47 -5.46 -6.77
CA ASN A 163 10.67 -5.02 -5.64
C ASN A 163 10.87 -5.90 -4.41
N MET A 164 11.00 -7.22 -4.61
CA MET A 164 11.29 -8.15 -3.52
C MET A 164 12.75 -8.06 -3.02
N GLY A 165 13.65 -7.52 -3.83
CA GLY A 165 15.02 -7.20 -3.37
C GLY A 165 15.10 -5.92 -2.53
N ILE A 166 14.05 -5.09 -2.53
CA ILE A 166 13.93 -3.86 -1.74
C ILE A 166 13.12 -4.13 -0.45
N ALA A 167 12.12 -5.02 -0.53
CA ALA A 167 11.25 -5.38 0.59
C ALA A 167 11.94 -6.32 1.56
#